data_a2de4d82573769ff2bbca52938e641f3
#
_entry.id   a2de4d82573769ff2bbca52938e641f3
#
_cell.length_a   1.000
_cell.length_b   1.000
_cell.length_c   1.000
_cell.angle_alpha   90.00
_cell.angle_beta   90.00
_cell.angle_gamma   90.00
#
_symmetry.space_group_name_H-M   'P 1'
#
loop_
_entity.id
_entity.type
_entity.pdbx_description
1 polymer ?
#
loop_
_entity_poly.entity_id
_entity_poly.type
_entity_poly.pdbx_seq_one_letter_code
_entity_poly.pdbx_strand_id
1 'polypeptide(L)'
;MDKNSNKAKIFYYERIRKQLPSLSEKNMLLLQIRETSAKLDAAHNRFENECDEDLLDSIIYEIQSLKALYRYLLRMAKEEGLQCAEISVFGREVI
;
A
#
# COMPACT_ATOMS: atom_id res chain seq x y z
N MET A 1 18.83 -14.20 6.95
CA MET A 1 18.44 -12.95 6.32
C MET A 1 18.77 -12.97 4.85
N ASP A 2 17.81 -12.68 4.05
CA ASP A 2 17.93 -12.79 2.62
C ASP A 2 18.43 -11.48 2.00
N LYS A 3 19.70 -11.49 1.59
CA LYS A 3 20.30 -10.31 0.95
C LYS A 3 19.68 -10.01 -0.40
N ASN A 4 19.20 -11.05 -1.11
CA ASN A 4 18.59 -10.88 -2.41
C ASN A 4 17.26 -10.13 -2.30
N SER A 5 16.50 -10.37 -1.24
CA SER A 5 15.26 -9.70 -0.99
C SER A 5 15.46 -8.18 -0.82
N ASN A 6 16.52 -7.80 -0.08
CA ASN A 6 16.84 -6.39 0.12
C ASN A 6 17.30 -5.72 -1.17
N LYS A 7 18.09 -6.40 -1.98
CA LYS A 7 18.51 -5.88 -3.27
C LYS A 7 17.33 -5.65 -4.20
N ALA A 8 16.39 -6.59 -4.23
CA ALA A 8 15.20 -6.46 -5.07
C ALA A 8 14.38 -5.23 -4.66
N LYS A 9 14.24 -4.99 -3.37
CA LYS A 9 13.52 -3.81 -2.87
C LYS A 9 14.22 -2.51 -3.27
N ILE A 10 15.54 -2.48 -3.17
CA ILE A 10 16.32 -1.30 -3.55
C ILE A 10 16.15 -1.00 -5.04
N PHE A 11 16.24 -2.02 -5.90
CA PHE A 11 16.03 -1.85 -7.33
C PHE A 11 14.65 -1.34 -7.65
N TYR A 12 13.64 -1.85 -6.95
CA TYR A 12 12.27 -1.43 -7.15
C TYR A 12 12.11 0.05 -6.85
N TYR A 13 12.60 0.51 -5.72
CA TYR A 13 12.52 1.92 -5.32
C TYR A 13 13.30 2.82 -6.25
N GLU A 14 14.47 2.39 -6.70
CA GLU A 14 15.26 3.18 -7.64
C GLU A 14 14.56 3.34 -8.98
N ARG A 15 13.91 2.26 -9.44
CA ARG A 15 13.17 2.31 -10.69
C ARG A 15 12.02 3.31 -10.61
N ILE A 16 11.27 3.29 -9.52
CA ILE A 16 10.18 4.21 -9.32
C ILE A 16 10.70 5.65 -9.25
N ARG A 17 11.80 5.83 -8.54
CA ARG A 17 12.40 7.14 -8.39
C ARG A 17 12.87 7.71 -9.73
N LYS A 18 13.38 6.87 -10.61
CA LYS A 18 13.78 7.29 -11.96
C LYS A 18 12.60 7.70 -12.82
N GLN A 19 11.47 7.03 -12.65
CA GLN A 19 10.25 7.36 -13.36
C GLN A 19 9.63 8.64 -12.83
N LEU A 20 9.83 8.92 -11.54
CA LEU A 20 9.25 10.08 -10.86
C LEU A 20 10.37 10.82 -10.10
N PRO A 21 11.31 11.42 -10.83
CA PRO A 21 12.54 11.92 -10.22
C PRO A 21 12.35 13.07 -9.22
N SER A 22 11.22 13.75 -9.27
CA SER A 22 10.94 14.87 -8.35
C SER A 22 10.29 14.43 -7.04
N LEU A 23 9.97 13.13 -6.87
CA LEU A 23 9.33 12.66 -5.66
C LEU A 23 10.33 12.47 -4.53
N SER A 24 10.02 13.03 -3.37
CA SER A 24 10.75 12.79 -2.14
C SER A 24 10.31 11.44 -1.55
N GLU A 25 11.04 10.97 -0.52
CA GLU A 25 10.63 9.75 0.17
C GLU A 25 9.25 9.87 0.80
N LYS A 26 8.93 11.04 1.35
CA LYS A 26 7.60 11.29 1.91
C LYS A 26 6.53 11.17 0.84
N ASN A 27 6.77 11.74 -0.34
CA ASN A 27 5.82 11.66 -1.43
C ASN A 27 5.68 10.23 -1.93
N MET A 28 6.76 9.45 -1.94
CA MET A 28 6.70 8.04 -2.29
C MET A 28 5.82 7.26 -1.31
N LEU A 29 5.97 7.52 -0.02
CA LEU A 29 5.13 6.89 0.99
C LEU A 29 3.66 7.25 0.80
N LEU A 30 3.37 8.52 0.57
CA LEU A 30 2.00 8.97 0.33
C LEU A 30 1.40 8.29 -0.90
N LEU A 31 2.19 8.15 -1.95
CA LEU A 31 1.74 7.46 -3.16
C LEU A 31 1.42 6.00 -2.87
N GLN A 32 2.29 5.31 -2.14
CA GLN A 32 2.08 3.91 -1.79
C GLN A 32 0.84 3.72 -0.91
N ILE A 33 0.61 4.64 0.03
CA ILE A 33 -0.58 4.62 0.87
C ILE A 33 -1.82 4.75 0.00
N ARG A 34 -1.81 5.69 -0.92
CA ARG A 34 -2.93 5.91 -1.83
C ARG A 34 -3.20 4.68 -2.69
N GLU A 35 -2.15 4.09 -3.25
CA GLU A 35 -2.29 2.91 -4.09
C GLU A 35 -2.83 1.72 -3.30
N THR A 36 -2.34 1.53 -2.08
CA THR A 36 -2.80 0.43 -1.23
C THR A 36 -4.26 0.62 -0.85
N SER A 37 -4.65 1.85 -0.53
CA SER A 37 -6.05 2.17 -0.24
C SER A 37 -6.95 1.86 -1.42
N ALA A 38 -6.53 2.22 -2.62
CA ALA A 38 -7.30 1.94 -3.84
C ALA A 38 -7.44 0.43 -4.08
N LYS A 39 -6.38 -0.33 -3.83
CA LYS A 39 -6.43 -1.79 -3.96
C LYS A 39 -7.36 -2.41 -2.93
N LEU A 40 -7.39 -1.88 -1.72
CA LEU A 40 -8.33 -2.32 -0.69
C LEU A 40 -9.76 -2.08 -1.11
N ASP A 41 -10.06 -0.89 -1.62
CA ASP A 41 -11.41 -0.57 -2.10
C ASP A 41 -11.82 -1.53 -3.21
N ALA A 42 -10.92 -1.81 -4.15
CA ALA A 42 -11.19 -2.73 -5.25
C ALA A 42 -11.43 -4.15 -4.74
N ALA A 43 -10.66 -4.59 -3.75
CA ALA A 43 -10.83 -5.92 -3.17
C ALA A 43 -12.16 -6.04 -2.44
N HIS A 44 -12.57 -5.01 -1.72
CA HIS A 44 -13.87 -4.99 -1.05
C HIS A 44 -15.01 -5.06 -2.07
N ASN A 45 -14.89 -4.34 -3.18
CA ASN A 45 -15.89 -4.39 -4.24
C ASN A 45 -16.00 -5.78 -4.84
N ARG A 46 -14.86 -6.43 -5.08
CA ARG A 46 -14.88 -7.81 -5.58
C ARG A 46 -15.51 -8.77 -4.59
N PHE A 47 -15.23 -8.58 -3.31
CA PHE A 47 -15.82 -9.42 -2.27
C PHE A 47 -17.34 -9.32 -2.27
N GLU A 48 -17.88 -8.12 -2.41
CA GLU A 48 -19.33 -7.90 -2.41
C GLU A 48 -20.02 -8.50 -3.63
N ASN A 49 -19.31 -8.64 -4.74
CA ASN A 49 -19.89 -9.12 -5.99
C ASN A 49 -19.58 -10.57 -6.30
N GLU A 50 -18.76 -11.24 -5.48
CA GLU A 50 -18.35 -12.61 -5.74
C GLU A 50 -19.28 -13.58 -5.05
N CYS A 51 -19.55 -14.71 -5.72
CA CYS A 51 -20.41 -15.77 -5.19
C CYS A 51 -19.66 -17.08 -4.94
N ASP A 52 -18.54 -17.30 -5.58
CA ASP A 52 -17.76 -18.52 -5.45
C ASP A 52 -17.01 -18.54 -4.12
N GLU A 53 -17.12 -19.64 -3.38
CA GLU A 53 -16.51 -19.76 -2.06
C GLU A 53 -14.99 -19.66 -2.09
N ASP A 54 -14.36 -20.31 -3.05
CA ASP A 54 -12.90 -20.31 -3.14
C ASP A 54 -12.39 -18.92 -3.51
N LEU A 55 -13.08 -18.24 -4.39
CA LEU A 55 -12.72 -16.88 -4.75
C LEU A 55 -12.97 -15.91 -3.61
N LEU A 56 -14.03 -16.10 -2.84
CA LEU A 56 -14.28 -15.31 -1.64
C LEU A 56 -13.14 -15.47 -0.63
N ASP A 57 -12.69 -16.69 -0.40
CA ASP A 57 -11.56 -16.94 0.50
C ASP A 57 -10.29 -16.23 0.01
N SER A 58 -10.04 -16.32 -1.28
CA SER A 58 -8.90 -15.65 -1.89
C SER A 58 -8.95 -14.14 -1.67
N ILE A 59 -10.12 -13.55 -1.87
CA ILE A 59 -10.30 -12.10 -1.68
C ILE A 59 -10.10 -11.72 -0.21
N ILE A 60 -10.61 -12.54 0.71
CA ILE A 60 -10.43 -12.29 2.15
C ILE A 60 -8.95 -12.24 2.51
N TYR A 61 -8.16 -13.19 2.01
CA TYR A 61 -6.72 -13.19 2.27
C TYR A 61 -6.04 -11.97 1.65
N GLU A 62 -6.47 -11.58 0.46
CA GLU A 62 -5.95 -10.37 -0.19
C GLU A 62 -6.26 -9.14 0.65
N ILE A 63 -7.48 -9.02 1.15
CA ILE A 63 -7.89 -7.89 1.99
C ILE A 63 -7.02 -7.86 3.26
N GLN A 64 -6.81 -8.99 3.90
CA GLN A 64 -5.98 -9.06 5.10
C GLN A 64 -4.55 -8.64 4.82
N SER A 65 -4.00 -9.09 3.71
CA SER A 65 -2.65 -8.72 3.30
C SER A 65 -2.53 -7.22 3.05
N LEU A 66 -3.49 -6.65 2.33
CA LEU A 66 -3.49 -5.22 2.03
C LEU A 66 -3.68 -4.37 3.28
N LYS A 67 -4.51 -4.82 4.22
CA LYS A 67 -4.67 -4.11 5.49
C LYS A 67 -3.38 -4.09 6.30
N ALA A 68 -2.66 -5.21 6.31
CA ALA A 68 -1.38 -5.28 7.01
C ALA A 68 -0.36 -4.33 6.38
N LEU A 69 -0.31 -4.30 5.05
CA LEU A 69 0.57 -3.38 4.33
C LEU A 69 0.19 -1.93 4.62
N TYR A 70 -1.10 -1.63 4.60
CA TYR A 70 -1.59 -0.28 4.87
C TYR A 70 -1.15 0.19 6.27
N ARG A 71 -1.32 -0.67 7.28
CA ARG A 71 -0.87 -0.35 8.64
C ARG A 71 0.64 -0.09 8.70
N TYR A 72 1.41 -0.91 8.00
CA TYR A 72 2.86 -0.72 7.93
C TYR A 72 3.20 0.65 7.32
N LEU A 73 2.57 0.97 6.20
CA LEU A 73 2.84 2.24 5.51
C LEU A 73 2.45 3.45 6.37
N LEU A 74 1.34 3.35 7.09
CA LEU A 74 0.94 4.43 8.00
C LEU A 74 1.95 4.61 9.13
N ARG A 75 2.47 3.52 9.67
CA ARG A 75 3.48 3.59 10.71
C ARG A 75 4.75 4.24 10.18
N MET A 76 5.18 3.85 8.96
CA MET A 76 6.34 4.47 8.33
C MET A 76 6.12 5.95 8.07
N ALA A 77 4.92 6.32 7.65
CA ALA A 77 4.60 7.72 7.40
C ALA A 77 4.72 8.56 8.68
N LYS A 78 4.24 8.02 9.79
CA LYS A 78 4.37 8.70 11.08
C LYS A 78 5.83 8.88 11.49
N GLU A 79 6.65 7.86 11.25
CA GLU A 79 8.07 7.94 11.55
C GLU A 79 8.78 9.00 10.69
N GLU A 80 8.28 9.22 9.49
CA GLU A 80 8.80 10.26 8.61
C GLU A 80 8.22 11.65 8.93
N GLY A 81 7.38 11.75 9.93
CA GLY A 81 6.83 13.01 10.37
C GLY A 81 5.62 13.51 9.59
N LEU A 82 4.96 12.63 8.85
CA LEU A 82 3.77 13.01 8.11
C LEU A 82 2.59 13.20 9.05
N GLN A 83 1.79 14.23 8.76
CA GLN A 83 0.62 14.56 9.55
C GLN A 83 -0.58 13.73 9.10
N CYS A 84 -1.53 13.51 10.01
CA CYS A 84 -2.74 12.80 9.67
C CYS A 84 -3.50 13.46 8.53
N ALA A 85 -3.51 14.78 8.47
CA ALA A 85 -4.17 15.51 7.40
C ALA A 85 -3.55 15.21 6.04
N GLU A 86 -2.23 15.11 5.97
CA GLU A 86 -1.54 14.79 4.73
C GLU A 86 -1.88 13.37 4.27
N ILE A 87 -1.94 12.44 5.19
CA ILE A 87 -2.29 11.05 4.90
C ILE A 87 -3.74 10.97 4.39
N SER A 88 -4.65 11.70 5.01
CA SER A 88 -6.06 11.69 4.64
C SER A 88 -6.30 12.24 3.23
N VAL A 89 -5.49 13.20 2.79
CA VAL A 89 -5.62 13.76 1.45
C VAL A 89 -5.25 12.73 0.39
N PHE A 90 -4.24 11.91 0.62
CA PHE A 90 -3.74 10.96 -0.35
C PHE A 90 -4.24 9.55 -0.14
N GLY A 91 -4.54 9.17 1.10
CA GLY A 91 -5.04 7.85 1.43
C GLY A 91 -6.39 7.94 2.08
N ARG A 92 -7.31 7.09 1.66
CA ARG A 92 -8.62 7.03 2.29
C ARG A 92 -8.53 6.22 3.57
N GLU A 93 -9.39 6.58 4.51
CA GLU A 93 -9.49 5.81 5.73
C GLU A 93 -10.14 4.47 5.41
N VAL A 94 -9.40 3.39 5.61
CA VAL A 94 -9.88 2.04 5.32
C VAL A 94 -9.86 1.26 6.62
N ILE A 95 -10.98 1.22 7.25
CA ILE A 95 -11.07 0.53 8.54
C ILE A 95 -12.07 -0.59 8.48
#